data_887f3411497210bfc5e76463387a4f65
#
_entry.id   887f3411497210bfc5e76463387a4f65
#
_cell.length_a   1.000
_cell.length_b   1.000
_cell.length_c   1.000
_cell.angle_alpha   90.00
_cell.angle_beta   90.00
_cell.angle_gamma   90.00
#
_symmetry.space_group_name_H-M   'P 1'
#
loop_
_entity.id
_entity.type
_entity.pdbx_description
1 polymer ?
#
loop_
_entity_poly.entity_id
_entity_poly.type
_entity_poly.pdbx_seq_one_letter_code
_entity_poly.pdbx_strand_id
1 'polypeptide(L)'
;MQYKIISIRYRPEYSERAIDWFASKWGIDRIEYEKSFNDCLDKNESLPQWYLAIGENDEIIGGCGLIQNDFVDRTDLFPYLCALYVEERARGNALGARLLENARIDAGRLGFEKLYLCTDHTSYYERYGWRHIATGHHPWGSTSRIYEAQTIRKPSLERMSDFFTTRVDGYDEHMLNDVEGCKEGYIKMAELVPEDTGMILDLGCGTGLELDEIFRRFPDASVTGIDLTQAMLDKLKQKHPDKNIRLICGDYFDIDLGENIYDTVISFQTMHHFSHTEKSGLYRKIYRALKSDGVYIECDYMVDDQSVEDELFAENARLRCEMNIPEGEFYHFDTPCTIDNQIAILRKAGFSSAEMVWRKENTTIIIGARHDT
;
A
#
# COMPACT_ATOMS: atom_id res chain seq x y z
N MET A 1 -20.81 14.64 14.48
CA MET A 1 -21.40 13.29 14.59
C MET A 1 -20.35 12.31 14.13
N GLN A 2 -19.92 11.44 14.99
CA GLN A 2 -18.97 10.39 14.66
C GLN A 2 -19.71 9.19 14.09
N TYR A 3 -19.19 8.60 13.02
CA TYR A 3 -19.77 7.42 12.36
C TYR A 3 -18.69 6.66 11.60
N LYS A 4 -18.97 5.39 11.27
CA LYS A 4 -18.14 4.59 10.36
C LYS A 4 -18.98 4.07 9.20
N ILE A 5 -18.38 3.98 8.00
CA ILE A 5 -18.98 3.30 6.85
C ILE A 5 -18.43 1.88 6.81
N ILE A 6 -19.32 0.90 6.75
CA ILE A 6 -18.99 -0.53 6.68
C ILE A 6 -19.56 -1.14 5.42
N SER A 7 -18.89 -2.18 4.91
CA SER A 7 -19.42 -3.06 3.85
C SER A 7 -20.05 -4.30 4.49
N ILE A 8 -21.24 -4.66 4.03
CA ILE A 8 -21.94 -5.88 4.48
C ILE A 8 -21.14 -7.14 4.16
N ARG A 9 -20.41 -7.16 3.04
CA ARG A 9 -19.55 -8.28 2.64
C ARG A 9 -18.51 -8.66 3.71
N TYR A 10 -18.03 -7.67 4.46
CA TYR A 10 -17.03 -7.85 5.53
C TYR A 10 -17.64 -7.79 6.93
N ARG A 11 -18.91 -7.39 7.06
CA ARG A 11 -19.63 -7.27 8.32
C ARG A 11 -21.03 -7.89 8.18
N PRO A 12 -21.10 -9.22 7.90
CA PRO A 12 -22.37 -9.92 7.62
C PRO A 12 -23.35 -9.93 8.80
N GLU A 13 -22.86 -9.71 10.03
CA GLU A 13 -23.69 -9.59 11.22
C GLU A 13 -24.70 -8.44 11.18
N TYR A 14 -24.49 -7.47 10.29
CA TYR A 14 -25.44 -6.37 10.09
C TYR A 14 -26.54 -6.67 9.05
N SER A 15 -26.47 -7.80 8.32
CA SER A 15 -27.32 -8.08 7.15
C SER A 15 -28.81 -8.01 7.49
N GLU A 16 -29.29 -8.72 8.49
CA GLU A 16 -30.72 -8.75 8.87
C GLU A 16 -31.23 -7.35 9.21
N ARG A 17 -30.50 -6.60 10.02
CA ARG A 17 -30.87 -5.23 10.40
C ARG A 17 -30.89 -4.29 9.20
N ALA A 18 -29.96 -4.47 8.26
CA ALA A 18 -29.84 -3.67 7.04
C ALA A 18 -30.98 -3.97 6.07
N ILE A 19 -31.34 -5.24 5.88
CA ILE A 19 -32.47 -5.66 5.04
C ILE A 19 -33.76 -4.99 5.52
N ASP A 20 -34.07 -5.10 6.81
CA ASP A 20 -35.26 -4.47 7.40
C ASP A 20 -35.21 -2.95 7.29
N TRP A 21 -34.03 -2.36 7.49
CA TRP A 21 -33.85 -0.91 7.38
C TRP A 21 -34.09 -0.42 5.95
N PHE A 22 -33.45 -1.02 4.91
CA PHE A 22 -33.66 -0.61 3.52
C PHE A 22 -35.08 -0.84 3.04
N ALA A 23 -35.70 -1.98 3.39
CA ALA A 23 -37.10 -2.26 3.05
C ALA A 23 -38.06 -1.20 3.62
N SER A 24 -37.75 -0.68 4.81
CA SER A 24 -38.58 0.40 5.43
C SER A 24 -38.47 1.76 4.71
N LYS A 25 -37.45 1.96 3.83
CA LYS A 25 -37.18 3.28 3.21
C LYS A 25 -37.78 3.44 1.82
N TRP A 26 -37.82 2.37 1.01
CA TRP A 26 -38.05 2.47 -0.42
C TRP A 26 -39.33 1.76 -0.90
N GLY A 27 -40.06 1.09 -0.01
CA GLY A 27 -41.28 0.34 -0.35
C GLY A 27 -41.02 -0.86 -1.28
N ILE A 28 -39.76 -1.30 -1.39
CA ILE A 28 -39.37 -2.51 -2.10
C ILE A 28 -39.51 -3.69 -1.13
N ASP A 29 -40.01 -4.83 -1.65
CA ASP A 29 -40.24 -6.02 -0.83
C ASP A 29 -38.93 -6.45 -0.14
N ARG A 30 -39.03 -6.82 1.13
CA ARG A 30 -37.93 -7.31 1.93
C ARG A 30 -37.19 -8.47 1.25
N ILE A 31 -37.92 -9.33 0.54
CA ILE A 31 -37.37 -10.49 -0.17
C ILE A 31 -36.35 -10.09 -1.24
N GLU A 32 -36.53 -8.98 -1.94
CA GLU A 32 -35.60 -8.49 -2.96
C GLU A 32 -34.28 -8.03 -2.31
N TYR A 33 -34.35 -7.37 -1.16
CA TYR A 33 -33.14 -7.03 -0.40
C TYR A 33 -32.47 -8.28 0.15
N GLU A 34 -33.22 -9.23 0.72
CA GLU A 34 -32.68 -10.48 1.25
C GLU A 34 -31.88 -11.26 0.20
N LYS A 35 -32.43 -11.38 -1.02
CA LYS A 35 -31.74 -12.00 -2.15
C LYS A 35 -30.44 -11.23 -2.50
N SER A 36 -30.53 -9.91 -2.67
CA SER A 36 -29.38 -9.08 -3.04
C SER A 36 -28.28 -9.06 -1.97
N PHE A 37 -28.66 -9.14 -0.68
CA PHE A 37 -27.70 -9.24 0.41
C PHE A 37 -27.02 -10.61 0.48
N ASN A 38 -27.77 -11.70 0.20
CA ASN A 38 -27.18 -13.03 0.09
C ASN A 38 -26.17 -13.11 -1.09
N ASP A 39 -26.53 -12.54 -2.24
CA ASP A 39 -25.64 -12.44 -3.39
C ASP A 39 -24.39 -11.57 -3.05
N CYS A 40 -24.55 -10.52 -2.25
CA CYS A 40 -23.44 -9.68 -1.77
C CYS A 40 -22.40 -10.47 -0.95
N LEU A 41 -22.82 -11.50 -0.22
CA LEU A 41 -21.93 -12.33 0.60
C LEU A 41 -21.13 -13.35 -0.23
N ASP A 42 -21.52 -13.61 -1.48
CA ASP A 42 -20.73 -14.43 -2.40
C ASP A 42 -19.49 -13.63 -2.87
N LYS A 43 -18.31 -14.08 -2.42
CA LYS A 43 -17.02 -13.42 -2.72
C LYS A 43 -16.53 -13.65 -4.14
N ASN A 44 -17.12 -14.56 -4.90
CA ASN A 44 -16.76 -14.82 -6.29
C ASN A 44 -17.33 -13.76 -7.24
N GLU A 45 -18.39 -13.07 -6.82
CA GLU A 45 -19.04 -12.03 -7.61
C GLU A 45 -18.64 -10.63 -7.13
N SER A 46 -18.36 -9.72 -8.06
CA SER A 46 -18.02 -8.33 -7.74
C SER A 46 -19.22 -7.50 -7.28
N LEU A 47 -20.41 -7.83 -7.76
CA LEU A 47 -21.69 -7.19 -7.41
C LEU A 47 -22.70 -8.25 -6.95
N PRO A 48 -23.69 -7.86 -6.13
CA PRO A 48 -23.93 -6.55 -5.53
C PRO A 48 -22.97 -6.25 -4.35
N GLN A 49 -22.91 -4.95 -3.98
CA GLN A 49 -22.25 -4.49 -2.75
C GLN A 49 -23.22 -3.64 -1.94
N TRP A 50 -23.18 -3.75 -0.61
CA TRP A 50 -24.04 -2.97 0.28
C TRP A 50 -23.22 -2.29 1.37
N TYR A 51 -23.50 -1.02 1.62
CA TYR A 51 -22.78 -0.17 2.58
C TYR A 51 -23.72 0.45 3.59
N LEU A 52 -23.29 0.50 4.84
CA LEU A 52 -24.01 1.15 5.93
C LEU A 52 -23.13 2.20 6.60
N ALA A 53 -23.72 3.31 6.97
CA ALA A 53 -23.15 4.23 7.93
C ALA A 53 -23.71 3.91 9.31
N ILE A 54 -22.82 3.56 10.23
CA ILE A 54 -23.14 3.16 11.61
C ILE A 54 -22.73 4.29 12.55
N GLY A 55 -23.68 4.81 13.32
CA GLY A 55 -23.47 5.84 14.33
C GLY A 55 -22.82 5.31 15.61
N GLU A 56 -22.61 6.21 16.57
CA GLU A 56 -21.91 5.94 17.84
C GLU A 56 -22.61 4.87 18.71
N ASN A 57 -23.95 4.79 18.63
CA ASN A 57 -24.74 3.83 19.40
C ASN A 57 -25.08 2.56 18.60
N ASP A 58 -24.27 2.22 17.61
CA ASP A 58 -24.47 1.07 16.73
C ASP A 58 -25.77 1.10 15.89
N GLU A 59 -26.37 2.27 15.72
CA GLU A 59 -27.54 2.47 14.87
C GLU A 59 -27.20 2.73 13.40
N ILE A 60 -28.03 2.26 12.46
CA ILE A 60 -27.91 2.57 11.05
C ILE A 60 -28.43 4.00 10.82
N ILE A 61 -27.56 4.88 10.32
CA ILE A 61 -27.86 6.28 10.05
C ILE A 61 -27.84 6.64 8.57
N GLY A 62 -27.43 5.72 7.72
CA GLY A 62 -27.43 5.86 6.26
C GLY A 62 -26.95 4.60 5.58
N GLY A 63 -27.09 4.53 4.26
CA GLY A 63 -26.59 3.42 3.47
C GLY A 63 -26.86 3.60 1.97
N CYS A 64 -26.26 2.73 1.17
CA CYS A 64 -26.47 2.60 -0.28
C CYS A 64 -26.02 1.24 -0.77
N GLY A 65 -26.37 0.89 -2.01
CA GLY A 65 -25.91 -0.32 -2.68
C GLY A 65 -25.25 -0.04 -4.03
N LEU A 66 -24.45 -0.97 -4.50
CA LEU A 66 -23.99 -1.11 -5.88
C LEU A 66 -24.59 -2.37 -6.46
N ILE A 67 -25.32 -2.24 -7.54
CA ILE A 67 -26.03 -3.36 -8.20
C ILE A 67 -25.79 -3.32 -9.70
N GLN A 68 -26.10 -4.44 -10.38
CA GLN A 68 -25.94 -4.56 -11.82
C GLN A 68 -26.88 -3.59 -12.58
N ASN A 69 -28.14 -3.50 -12.19
CA ASN A 69 -29.16 -2.64 -12.83
C ASN A 69 -30.22 -2.19 -11.81
N ASP A 70 -30.59 -0.91 -11.84
CA ASP A 70 -31.58 -0.29 -10.94
C ASP A 70 -33.00 -0.29 -11.55
N PHE A 71 -33.45 -1.43 -12.04
CA PHE A 71 -34.78 -1.66 -12.64
C PHE A 71 -35.09 -0.71 -13.81
N VAL A 72 -34.09 -0.39 -14.65
CA VAL A 72 -34.26 0.46 -15.83
C VAL A 72 -33.90 -0.30 -17.12
N ASP A 73 -34.42 0.17 -18.24
CA ASP A 73 -34.22 -0.38 -19.57
C ASP A 73 -32.77 -0.23 -20.11
N ARG A 74 -31.91 0.52 -19.41
CA ARG A 74 -30.51 0.76 -19.77
C ARG A 74 -29.57 -0.28 -19.12
N THR A 75 -29.70 -1.51 -19.56
CA THR A 75 -28.85 -2.64 -19.13
C THR A 75 -27.41 -2.57 -19.66
N ASP A 76 -27.15 -1.69 -20.62
CA ASP A 76 -25.84 -1.36 -21.16
C ASP A 76 -25.00 -0.50 -20.19
N LEU A 77 -25.64 0.15 -19.22
CA LEU A 77 -24.98 0.95 -18.19
C LEU A 77 -24.92 0.14 -16.89
N PHE A 78 -23.74 0.03 -16.31
CA PHE A 78 -23.51 -0.62 -15.00
C PHE A 78 -22.12 -0.29 -14.45
N PRO A 79 -21.89 -0.40 -13.13
CA PRO A 79 -22.88 -0.67 -12.09
C PRO A 79 -23.73 0.54 -11.75
N TYR A 80 -24.87 0.30 -11.09
CA TYR A 80 -25.72 1.35 -10.55
C TYR A 80 -25.54 1.50 -9.04
N LEU A 81 -25.40 2.72 -8.57
CA LEU A 81 -25.61 3.06 -7.17
C LEU A 81 -27.12 3.20 -6.93
N CYS A 82 -27.62 2.43 -5.96
CA CYS A 82 -29.03 2.39 -5.62
C CYS A 82 -29.27 2.66 -4.13
N ALA A 83 -30.53 2.89 -3.78
CA ALA A 83 -31.05 2.95 -2.41
C ALA A 83 -30.26 3.90 -1.47
N LEU A 84 -29.65 4.97 -1.99
CA LEU A 84 -28.96 5.96 -1.16
C LEU A 84 -29.94 6.66 -0.21
N TYR A 85 -29.79 6.41 1.08
CA TYR A 85 -30.61 7.03 2.10
C TYR A 85 -29.76 7.50 3.29
N VAL A 86 -30.13 8.65 3.86
CA VAL A 86 -29.56 9.19 5.10
C VAL A 86 -30.69 9.57 6.03
N GLU A 87 -30.67 9.07 7.25
CA GLU A 87 -31.64 9.39 8.29
C GLU A 87 -31.74 10.90 8.51
N GLU A 88 -32.94 11.43 8.71
CA GLU A 88 -33.15 12.88 8.82
C GLU A 88 -32.24 13.53 9.87
N ARG A 89 -32.12 12.90 11.02
CA ARG A 89 -31.25 13.36 12.13
C ARG A 89 -29.76 13.41 11.77
N ALA A 90 -29.30 12.68 10.74
CA ALA A 90 -27.92 12.64 10.29
C ALA A 90 -27.64 13.52 9.08
N ARG A 91 -28.69 14.13 8.48
CA ARG A 91 -28.55 15.07 7.35
C ARG A 91 -27.82 16.35 7.79
N GLY A 92 -27.26 17.03 6.81
CA GLY A 92 -26.48 18.26 7.07
C GLY A 92 -25.01 18.01 7.47
N ASN A 93 -24.60 16.75 7.72
CA ASN A 93 -23.25 16.37 8.12
C ASN A 93 -22.43 15.73 6.97
N ALA A 94 -22.72 16.05 5.73
CA ALA A 94 -22.09 15.52 4.52
C ALA A 94 -22.10 13.98 4.37
N LEU A 95 -22.91 13.24 5.17
CA LEU A 95 -22.92 11.78 5.15
C LEU A 95 -23.32 11.21 3.77
N GLY A 96 -24.28 11.81 3.07
CA GLY A 96 -24.65 11.42 1.71
C GLY A 96 -23.48 11.56 0.73
N ALA A 97 -22.71 12.65 0.83
CA ALA A 97 -21.51 12.84 0.02
C ALA A 97 -20.46 11.76 0.29
N ARG A 98 -20.27 11.38 1.56
CA ARG A 98 -19.34 10.33 1.95
C ARG A 98 -19.76 8.94 1.46
N LEU A 99 -21.05 8.63 1.48
CA LEU A 99 -21.57 7.38 0.91
C LEU A 99 -21.37 7.33 -0.62
N LEU A 100 -21.62 8.45 -1.32
CA LEU A 100 -21.36 8.58 -2.76
C LEU A 100 -19.88 8.41 -3.08
N GLU A 101 -18.99 9.03 -2.31
CA GLU A 101 -17.55 8.92 -2.46
C GLU A 101 -17.08 7.48 -2.23
N ASN A 102 -17.54 6.84 -1.13
CA ASN A 102 -17.22 5.45 -0.81
C ASN A 102 -17.64 4.50 -1.94
N ALA A 103 -18.85 4.67 -2.47
CA ALA A 103 -19.32 3.84 -3.59
C ALA A 103 -18.48 4.04 -4.86
N ARG A 104 -18.04 5.27 -5.17
CA ARG A 104 -17.15 5.56 -6.31
C ARG A 104 -15.76 4.95 -6.13
N ILE A 105 -15.22 4.97 -4.90
CA ILE A 105 -13.93 4.35 -4.58
C ILE A 105 -14.04 2.83 -4.75
N ASP A 106 -15.08 2.22 -4.19
CA ASP A 106 -15.22 0.77 -4.22
C ASP A 106 -15.51 0.24 -5.63
N ALA A 107 -16.36 0.94 -6.41
CA ALA A 107 -16.55 0.63 -7.83
C ALA A 107 -15.22 0.71 -8.61
N GLY A 108 -14.35 1.68 -8.31
CA GLY A 108 -13.01 1.78 -8.89
C GLY A 108 -12.09 0.60 -8.51
N ARG A 109 -12.16 0.11 -7.27
CA ARG A 109 -11.45 -1.09 -6.81
C ARG A 109 -11.94 -2.36 -7.50
N LEU A 110 -13.24 -2.43 -7.77
CA LEU A 110 -13.86 -3.55 -8.52
C LEU A 110 -13.56 -3.50 -10.03
N GLY A 111 -12.78 -2.51 -10.50
CA GLY A 111 -12.35 -2.39 -11.90
C GLY A 111 -13.29 -1.61 -12.81
N PHE A 112 -14.36 -1.03 -12.29
CA PHE A 112 -15.27 -0.21 -13.08
C PHE A 112 -14.69 1.20 -13.29
N GLU A 113 -14.83 1.73 -14.51
CA GLU A 113 -14.40 3.10 -14.83
C GLU A 113 -15.46 4.13 -14.47
N LYS A 114 -16.72 3.75 -14.54
CA LYS A 114 -17.87 4.62 -14.30
C LYS A 114 -18.88 3.96 -13.38
N LEU A 115 -19.65 4.79 -12.74
CA LEU A 115 -20.76 4.43 -11.87
C LEU A 115 -21.99 5.25 -12.29
N TYR A 116 -23.16 4.62 -12.27
CA TYR A 116 -24.43 5.21 -12.66
C TYR A 116 -25.40 5.28 -11.48
N LEU A 117 -26.42 6.11 -11.55
CA LEU A 117 -27.55 6.11 -10.63
C LEU A 117 -28.83 6.61 -11.33
N CYS A 118 -29.97 6.16 -10.82
CA CYS A 118 -31.29 6.65 -11.19
C CYS A 118 -31.85 7.57 -10.10
N THR A 119 -32.45 8.68 -10.50
CA THR A 119 -33.03 9.62 -9.55
C THR A 119 -34.03 10.59 -10.22
N ASP A 120 -34.97 11.12 -9.41
CA ASP A 120 -35.83 12.23 -9.78
C ASP A 120 -35.30 13.58 -9.30
N HIS A 121 -34.23 13.58 -8.49
CA HIS A 121 -33.59 14.80 -8.01
C HIS A 121 -32.83 15.52 -9.13
N THR A 122 -32.91 16.85 -9.09
CA THR A 122 -32.12 17.74 -9.96
C THR A 122 -31.20 18.58 -9.09
N SER A 123 -30.00 18.90 -9.60
CA SER A 123 -29.01 19.77 -8.96
C SER A 123 -28.44 19.26 -7.62
N TYR A 124 -28.73 18.03 -7.23
CA TYR A 124 -28.18 17.43 -6.03
C TYR A 124 -26.87 16.70 -6.34
N TYR A 125 -26.90 15.75 -7.27
CA TYR A 125 -25.78 14.90 -7.61
C TYR A 125 -24.67 15.63 -8.38
N GLU A 126 -25.02 16.67 -9.14
CA GLU A 126 -24.07 17.52 -9.86
C GLU A 126 -23.04 18.17 -8.93
N ARG A 127 -23.42 18.48 -7.67
CA ARG A 127 -22.50 19.02 -6.64
C ARG A 127 -21.40 18.05 -6.26
N TYR A 128 -21.60 16.75 -6.54
CA TYR A 128 -20.66 15.67 -6.20
C TYR A 128 -19.97 15.09 -7.44
N GLY A 129 -20.00 15.84 -8.57
CA GLY A 129 -19.33 15.45 -9.80
C GLY A 129 -20.05 14.42 -10.65
N TRP A 130 -21.37 14.24 -10.44
CA TRP A 130 -22.21 13.42 -11.29
C TRP A 130 -22.78 14.26 -12.44
N ARG A 131 -22.94 13.64 -13.61
CA ARG A 131 -23.45 14.28 -14.83
C ARG A 131 -24.69 13.56 -15.33
N HIS A 132 -25.79 14.29 -15.59
CA HIS A 132 -26.98 13.74 -16.25
C HIS A 132 -26.63 13.33 -17.69
N ILE A 133 -26.97 12.09 -18.07
CA ILE A 133 -26.63 11.55 -19.39
C ILE A 133 -27.84 11.05 -20.17
N ALA A 134 -28.89 10.57 -19.52
CA ALA A 134 -30.05 9.93 -20.17
C ALA A 134 -31.27 9.93 -19.26
N THR A 135 -32.37 9.47 -19.82
CA THR A 135 -33.58 9.07 -19.10
C THR A 135 -33.74 7.55 -19.25
N GLY A 136 -33.98 6.86 -18.13
CA GLY A 136 -34.30 5.44 -18.08
C GLY A 136 -35.83 5.22 -17.88
N HIS A 137 -36.32 4.08 -18.36
CA HIS A 137 -37.73 3.70 -18.22
C HIS A 137 -37.79 2.47 -17.31
N HIS A 138 -38.66 2.57 -16.31
CA HIS A 138 -38.91 1.46 -15.38
C HIS A 138 -40.01 0.52 -15.91
N PRO A 139 -39.99 -0.77 -15.54
CA PRO A 139 -41.00 -1.75 -15.99
C PRO A 139 -42.44 -1.38 -15.61
N TRP A 140 -42.62 -0.56 -14.59
CA TRP A 140 -43.93 -0.08 -14.12
C TRP A 140 -44.37 1.23 -14.76
N GLY A 141 -43.66 1.71 -15.80
CA GLY A 141 -44.07 2.84 -16.67
C GLY A 141 -43.59 4.22 -16.22
N SER A 142 -42.90 4.36 -15.09
CA SER A 142 -42.25 5.62 -14.70
C SER A 142 -40.90 5.79 -15.38
N THR A 143 -40.35 7.00 -15.31
CA THR A 143 -39.05 7.34 -15.83
C THR A 143 -38.20 7.96 -14.73
N SER A 144 -36.87 7.77 -14.80
CA SER A 144 -35.90 8.44 -13.94
C SER A 144 -34.75 9.02 -14.75
N ARG A 145 -34.15 10.07 -14.23
CA ARG A 145 -32.90 10.63 -14.79
C ARG A 145 -31.76 9.72 -14.46
N ILE A 146 -30.92 9.40 -15.45
CA ILE A 146 -29.69 8.63 -15.27
C ILE A 146 -28.51 9.60 -15.20
N TYR A 147 -27.75 9.48 -14.14
CA TYR A 147 -26.50 10.20 -13.94
C TYR A 147 -25.31 9.24 -14.01
N GLU A 148 -24.17 9.75 -14.49
CA GLU A 148 -22.90 9.03 -14.43
C GLU A 148 -21.87 9.82 -13.62
N ALA A 149 -20.94 9.13 -12.99
CA ALA A 149 -19.71 9.68 -12.45
C ALA A 149 -18.52 8.77 -12.76
N GLN A 150 -17.32 9.34 -12.87
CA GLN A 150 -16.09 8.56 -12.89
C GLN A 150 -15.89 7.91 -11.53
N THR A 151 -15.41 6.69 -11.50
CA THR A 151 -14.97 6.04 -10.26
C THR A 151 -13.73 6.73 -9.71
N ILE A 152 -13.45 6.53 -8.44
CA ILE A 152 -12.25 7.06 -7.79
C ILE A 152 -11.29 5.89 -7.63
N ARG A 153 -10.22 5.87 -8.42
CA ARG A 153 -9.14 4.91 -8.22
C ARG A 153 -8.29 5.41 -7.06
N LYS A 154 -8.45 4.80 -5.89
CA LYS A 154 -7.44 4.94 -4.84
C LYS A 154 -6.29 4.00 -5.14
N PRO A 155 -5.05 4.39 -4.83
CA PRO A 155 -3.92 3.48 -4.90
C PRO A 155 -4.27 2.21 -4.11
N SER A 156 -4.23 1.07 -4.76
CA SER A 156 -4.21 -0.23 -4.08
C SER A 156 -2.77 -0.58 -3.80
N LEU A 157 -2.49 -1.11 -2.62
CA LEU A 157 -1.17 -1.66 -2.35
C LEU A 157 -0.96 -2.88 -3.27
N GLU A 158 0.18 -2.93 -3.94
CA GLU A 158 0.62 -4.11 -4.69
C GLU A 158 1.50 -4.98 -3.79
N ARG A 159 1.48 -6.30 -3.96
CA ARG A 159 2.47 -7.16 -3.31
C ARG A 159 3.87 -6.70 -3.72
N MET A 160 4.79 -6.62 -2.77
CA MET A 160 6.13 -6.07 -3.02
C MET A 160 6.86 -6.81 -4.15
N SER A 161 6.79 -8.14 -4.17
CA SER A 161 7.36 -8.95 -5.25
C SER A 161 6.78 -8.64 -6.63
N ASP A 162 5.46 -8.44 -6.72
CA ASP A 162 4.78 -8.14 -7.98
C ASP A 162 5.11 -6.72 -8.45
N PHE A 163 5.15 -5.76 -7.52
CA PHE A 163 5.53 -4.37 -7.79
C PHE A 163 6.90 -4.28 -8.46
N PHE A 164 7.92 -4.91 -7.89
CA PHE A 164 9.27 -4.87 -8.43
C PHE A 164 9.44 -5.73 -9.69
N THR A 165 8.78 -6.91 -9.76
CA THR A 165 8.82 -7.75 -10.97
C THR A 165 8.31 -7.03 -12.21
N THR A 166 7.20 -6.29 -12.08
CA THR A 166 6.58 -5.59 -13.22
C THR A 166 7.34 -4.36 -13.68
N ARG A 167 8.25 -3.82 -12.84
CA ARG A 167 9.01 -2.58 -13.10
C ARG A 167 10.49 -2.79 -13.38
N VAL A 168 10.95 -4.04 -13.44
CA VAL A 168 12.37 -4.37 -13.60
C VAL A 168 13.02 -3.71 -14.82
N ASP A 169 12.32 -3.61 -15.96
CA ASP A 169 12.91 -3.10 -17.21
C ASP A 169 13.19 -1.58 -17.19
N GLY A 170 12.44 -0.81 -16.43
CA GLY A 170 12.65 0.65 -16.28
C GLY A 170 13.31 1.05 -14.96
N TYR A 171 13.62 0.08 -14.09
CA TYR A 171 14.02 0.34 -12.71
C TYR A 171 15.31 1.17 -12.60
N ASP A 172 16.36 0.79 -13.32
CA ASP A 172 17.65 1.48 -13.25
C ASP A 172 17.56 2.94 -13.72
N GLU A 173 16.81 3.17 -14.81
CA GLU A 173 16.59 4.52 -15.34
C GLU A 173 15.80 5.38 -14.35
N HIS A 174 14.75 4.82 -13.77
CA HIS A 174 13.95 5.49 -12.75
C HIS A 174 14.79 5.87 -11.51
N MET A 175 15.54 4.93 -10.94
CA MET A 175 16.36 5.19 -9.76
C MET A 175 17.47 6.21 -10.00
N LEU A 176 18.06 6.25 -11.19
CA LEU A 176 19.16 7.15 -11.52
C LEU A 176 18.70 8.55 -11.93
N ASN A 177 17.49 8.71 -12.45
CA ASN A 177 17.03 9.97 -13.04
C ASN A 177 15.86 10.61 -12.29
N ASP A 178 14.97 9.81 -11.68
CA ASP A 178 13.72 10.32 -11.10
C ASP A 178 13.73 10.33 -9.57
N VAL A 179 14.54 9.47 -8.92
CA VAL A 179 14.63 9.43 -7.46
C VAL A 179 15.76 10.32 -6.97
N GLU A 180 15.38 11.43 -6.34
CA GLU A 180 16.33 12.46 -5.88
C GLU A 180 17.36 11.90 -4.90
N GLY A 181 18.63 12.21 -5.15
CA GLY A 181 19.75 11.79 -4.31
C GLY A 181 20.26 10.37 -4.53
N CYS A 182 19.49 9.47 -5.19
CA CYS A 182 19.90 8.07 -5.35
C CYS A 182 21.20 7.93 -6.14
N LYS A 183 21.33 8.61 -7.27
CA LYS A 183 22.55 8.55 -8.10
C LYS A 183 23.82 8.91 -7.32
N GLU A 184 23.78 9.97 -6.56
CA GLU A 184 24.89 10.39 -5.69
C GLU A 184 25.03 9.49 -4.48
N GLY A 185 23.91 8.96 -3.98
CA GLY A 185 23.87 8.01 -2.87
C GLY A 185 24.62 6.72 -3.17
N TYR A 186 24.48 6.15 -4.37
CA TYR A 186 25.24 4.97 -4.81
C TYR A 186 26.74 5.22 -4.75
N ILE A 187 27.21 6.35 -5.30
CA ILE A 187 28.61 6.72 -5.27
C ILE A 187 29.07 6.90 -3.83
N LYS A 188 28.28 7.62 -3.04
CA LYS A 188 28.63 7.92 -1.65
C LYS A 188 28.67 6.68 -0.77
N MET A 189 27.75 5.75 -0.94
CA MET A 189 27.77 4.47 -0.25
C MET A 189 29.06 3.72 -0.53
N ALA A 190 29.46 3.59 -1.79
CA ALA A 190 30.72 2.94 -2.15
C ALA A 190 31.95 3.63 -1.55
N GLU A 191 31.95 4.97 -1.42
CA GLU A 191 33.03 5.72 -0.75
C GLU A 191 33.13 5.44 0.74
N LEU A 192 32.02 5.07 1.37
CA LEU A 192 31.94 4.82 2.82
C LEU A 192 32.26 3.36 3.20
N VAL A 193 32.30 2.45 2.23
CA VAL A 193 32.75 1.07 2.47
C VAL A 193 34.24 1.08 2.91
N PRO A 194 34.60 0.47 4.06
CA PRO A 194 35.98 0.39 4.55
C PRO A 194 36.93 -0.26 3.55
N GLU A 195 38.17 0.23 3.48
CA GLU A 195 39.17 -0.19 2.48
C GLU A 195 39.59 -1.66 2.59
N ASP A 196 39.44 -2.26 3.76
CA ASP A 196 39.80 -3.66 4.05
C ASP A 196 38.59 -4.61 3.90
N THR A 197 37.46 -4.12 3.37
CA THR A 197 36.28 -4.94 3.15
C THR A 197 36.50 -6.00 2.07
N GLY A 198 36.29 -7.27 2.44
CA GLY A 198 36.38 -8.41 1.52
C GLY A 198 35.05 -9.15 1.33
N MET A 199 34.21 -9.20 2.39
CA MET A 199 32.94 -9.91 2.41
C MET A 199 31.80 -8.90 2.62
N ILE A 200 30.92 -8.79 1.64
CA ILE A 200 29.77 -7.86 1.66
C ILE A 200 28.46 -8.65 1.64
N LEU A 201 27.49 -8.26 2.47
CA LEU A 201 26.10 -8.66 2.36
C LEU A 201 25.28 -7.47 1.86
N ASP A 202 24.49 -7.69 0.82
CA ASP A 202 23.63 -6.69 0.22
C ASP A 202 22.16 -7.11 0.36
N LEU A 203 21.39 -6.34 1.15
CA LEU A 203 19.99 -6.63 1.47
C LEU A 203 19.06 -5.79 0.59
N GLY A 204 18.23 -6.45 -0.21
CA GLY A 204 17.42 -5.81 -1.24
C GLY A 204 18.27 -5.34 -2.42
N CYS A 205 19.21 -6.20 -2.85
CA CYS A 205 20.22 -5.83 -3.85
C CYS A 205 19.68 -5.50 -5.24
N GLY A 206 18.40 -5.72 -5.51
CA GLY A 206 17.72 -5.34 -6.75
C GLY A 206 18.52 -5.72 -8.00
N THR A 207 18.70 -4.74 -8.87
CA THR A 207 19.53 -4.86 -10.08
C THR A 207 21.01 -4.57 -9.85
N GLY A 208 21.42 -4.26 -8.60
CA GLY A 208 22.81 -4.00 -8.19
C GLY A 208 23.39 -2.67 -8.64
N LEU A 209 22.61 -1.59 -8.57
CA LEU A 209 23.10 -0.24 -8.89
C LEU A 209 24.20 0.22 -7.91
N GLU A 210 24.07 -0.10 -6.62
CA GLU A 210 25.09 0.12 -5.59
C GLU A 210 26.35 -0.71 -5.87
N LEU A 211 26.19 -1.93 -6.37
CA LEU A 211 27.29 -2.82 -6.71
C LEU A 211 28.08 -2.33 -7.93
N ASP A 212 27.48 -1.56 -8.84
CA ASP A 212 28.21 -0.91 -9.94
C ASP A 212 29.34 -0.02 -9.41
N GLU A 213 29.08 0.76 -8.35
CA GLU A 213 30.07 1.64 -7.73
C GLU A 213 31.03 0.88 -6.79
N ILE A 214 30.50 -0.09 -6.04
CA ILE A 214 31.30 -0.93 -5.13
C ILE A 214 32.35 -1.74 -5.90
N PHE A 215 32.01 -2.38 -7.01
CA PHE A 215 32.96 -3.16 -7.80
C PHE A 215 34.00 -2.31 -8.54
N ARG A 216 33.79 -1.01 -8.70
CA ARG A 216 34.83 -0.08 -9.18
C ARG A 216 35.94 0.11 -8.15
N ARG A 217 35.57 0.14 -6.85
CA ARG A 217 36.54 0.31 -5.74
C ARG A 217 37.09 -1.02 -5.25
N PHE A 218 36.27 -2.04 -5.17
CA PHE A 218 36.55 -3.36 -4.61
C PHE A 218 36.30 -4.44 -5.67
N PRO A 219 37.15 -4.54 -6.72
CA PRO A 219 36.91 -5.44 -7.85
C PRO A 219 36.86 -6.91 -7.48
N ASP A 220 37.54 -7.29 -6.38
CA ASP A 220 37.68 -8.66 -5.88
C ASP A 220 36.77 -8.96 -4.68
N ALA A 221 35.88 -8.04 -4.28
CA ALA A 221 34.95 -8.27 -3.17
C ALA A 221 34.04 -9.47 -3.44
N SER A 222 33.79 -10.26 -2.39
CA SER A 222 32.79 -11.33 -2.41
C SER A 222 31.49 -10.81 -1.87
N VAL A 223 30.45 -10.81 -2.71
CA VAL A 223 29.12 -10.27 -2.37
C VAL A 223 28.11 -11.40 -2.21
N THR A 224 27.33 -11.35 -1.13
CA THR A 224 26.08 -12.11 -1.03
C THR A 224 24.93 -11.11 -1.20
N GLY A 225 24.16 -11.23 -2.27
CA GLY A 225 22.99 -10.39 -2.54
C GLY A 225 21.70 -11.15 -2.26
N ILE A 226 20.77 -10.53 -1.55
CA ILE A 226 19.46 -11.08 -1.26
C ILE A 226 18.40 -10.12 -1.81
N ASP A 227 17.48 -10.65 -2.63
CA ASP A 227 16.32 -9.89 -3.11
C ASP A 227 15.09 -10.79 -3.17
N LEU A 228 13.92 -10.18 -2.99
CA LEU A 228 12.64 -10.88 -3.03
C LEU A 228 12.25 -11.35 -4.44
N THR A 229 12.81 -10.74 -5.48
CA THR A 229 12.41 -10.89 -6.87
C THR A 229 13.48 -11.53 -7.74
N GLN A 230 13.19 -12.69 -8.33
CA GLN A 230 14.12 -13.38 -9.23
C GLN A 230 14.46 -12.52 -10.45
N ALA A 231 13.51 -11.74 -10.99
CA ALA A 231 13.73 -10.89 -12.15
C ALA A 231 14.80 -9.81 -11.91
N MET A 232 14.87 -9.23 -10.69
CA MET A 232 15.91 -8.28 -10.29
C MET A 232 17.28 -8.97 -10.23
N LEU A 233 17.35 -10.13 -9.59
CA LEU A 233 18.58 -10.92 -9.48
C LEU A 233 19.13 -11.37 -10.83
N ASP A 234 18.26 -11.75 -11.76
CA ASP A 234 18.66 -12.14 -13.12
C ASP A 234 19.32 -10.95 -13.85
N LYS A 235 18.78 -9.74 -13.68
CA LYS A 235 19.34 -8.52 -14.25
C LYS A 235 20.69 -8.16 -13.62
N LEU A 236 20.80 -8.27 -12.29
CA LEU A 236 22.07 -8.11 -11.58
C LEU A 236 23.12 -9.09 -12.10
N LYS A 237 22.76 -10.36 -12.24
CA LYS A 237 23.67 -11.40 -12.75
C LYS A 237 24.16 -11.12 -14.17
N GLN A 238 23.28 -10.57 -15.03
CA GLN A 238 23.64 -10.17 -16.40
C GLN A 238 24.60 -8.96 -16.41
N LYS A 239 24.44 -8.01 -15.49
CA LYS A 239 25.32 -6.83 -15.36
C LYS A 239 26.73 -7.21 -14.88
N HIS A 240 26.85 -8.20 -14.00
CA HIS A 240 28.10 -8.59 -13.34
C HIS A 240 28.42 -10.09 -13.52
N PRO A 241 28.58 -10.60 -14.75
CA PRO A 241 28.72 -12.04 -15.01
C PRO A 241 30.02 -12.64 -14.42
N ASP A 242 31.07 -11.82 -14.33
CA ASP A 242 32.44 -12.25 -13.91
C ASP A 242 32.73 -11.90 -12.44
N LYS A 243 31.78 -11.33 -11.70
CA LYS A 243 31.97 -10.96 -10.30
C LYS A 243 31.64 -12.13 -9.36
N ASN A 244 32.33 -12.15 -8.21
CA ASN A 244 32.08 -13.14 -7.17
C ASN A 244 30.82 -12.77 -6.38
N ILE A 245 29.65 -13.09 -6.95
CA ILE A 245 28.34 -12.78 -6.35
C ILE A 245 27.57 -14.08 -6.13
N ARG A 246 27.15 -14.30 -4.89
CA ARG A 246 26.15 -15.30 -4.50
C ARG A 246 24.80 -14.61 -4.38
N LEU A 247 23.83 -14.99 -5.22
CA LEU A 247 22.48 -14.43 -5.21
C LEU A 247 21.49 -15.40 -4.55
N ILE A 248 20.62 -14.88 -3.69
CA ILE A 248 19.59 -15.62 -2.97
C ILE A 248 18.26 -14.91 -3.22
N CYS A 249 17.33 -15.60 -3.90
CA CYS A 249 15.97 -15.12 -4.07
C CYS A 249 15.15 -15.50 -2.84
N GLY A 250 14.66 -14.52 -2.10
CA GLY A 250 13.85 -14.75 -0.91
C GLY A 250 13.78 -13.56 0.03
N ASP A 251 13.02 -13.76 1.09
CA ASP A 251 12.79 -12.75 2.12
C ASP A 251 13.97 -12.76 3.11
N TYR A 252 14.69 -11.65 3.22
CA TYR A 252 15.81 -11.51 4.16
C TYR A 252 15.36 -11.49 5.65
N PHE A 253 14.05 -11.36 5.94
CA PHE A 253 13.55 -11.59 7.29
C PHE A 253 13.57 -13.06 7.67
N ASP A 254 13.34 -13.97 6.72
CA ASP A 254 13.31 -15.41 6.94
C ASP A 254 14.68 -16.08 6.73
N ILE A 255 15.52 -15.55 5.81
CA ILE A 255 16.84 -16.11 5.48
C ILE A 255 17.79 -15.96 6.67
N ASP A 256 18.49 -17.02 7.01
CA ASP A 256 19.60 -16.96 7.99
C ASP A 256 20.80 -16.23 7.37
N LEU A 257 21.17 -15.09 7.96
CA LEU A 257 22.32 -14.29 7.53
C LEU A 257 23.66 -14.81 8.09
N GLY A 258 23.63 -15.77 9.00
CA GLY A 258 24.81 -16.29 9.70
C GLY A 258 25.31 -15.36 10.82
N GLU A 259 26.51 -15.69 11.36
CA GLU A 259 27.13 -14.91 12.44
C GLU A 259 28.63 -14.67 12.15
N ASN A 260 29.09 -13.43 12.37
CA ASN A 260 30.48 -13.03 12.19
C ASN A 260 31.06 -13.34 10.79
N ILE A 261 30.30 -13.09 9.73
CA ILE A 261 30.64 -13.44 8.35
C ILE A 261 31.11 -12.22 7.56
N TYR A 262 30.38 -11.11 7.66
CA TYR A 262 30.54 -9.97 6.77
C TYR A 262 31.35 -8.84 7.39
N ASP A 263 32.24 -8.25 6.59
CA ASP A 263 32.97 -7.03 6.96
C ASP A 263 32.04 -5.82 6.86
N THR A 264 31.20 -5.82 5.82
CA THR A 264 30.23 -4.77 5.57
C THR A 264 28.86 -5.37 5.18
N VAL A 265 27.79 -4.84 5.73
CA VAL A 265 26.43 -5.08 5.27
C VAL A 265 25.90 -3.76 4.69
N ILE A 266 25.24 -3.83 3.56
CA ILE A 266 24.64 -2.67 2.90
C ILE A 266 23.15 -2.90 2.63
N SER A 267 22.41 -1.81 2.51
CA SER A 267 21.07 -1.78 1.95
C SER A 267 20.79 -0.43 1.30
N PHE A 268 20.10 -0.43 0.17
CA PHE A 268 19.80 0.79 -0.57
C PHE A 268 18.32 0.84 -0.93
N GLN A 269 17.57 1.88 -0.45
CA GLN A 269 16.16 2.11 -0.73
C GLN A 269 15.26 0.87 -0.52
N THR A 270 15.43 0.19 0.62
CA THR A 270 14.65 -1.02 0.92
C THR A 270 14.05 -1.02 2.33
N MET A 271 14.66 -0.32 3.30
CA MET A 271 14.22 -0.37 4.70
C MET A 271 12.98 0.50 4.99
N HIS A 272 12.71 1.52 4.19
CA HIS A 272 11.54 2.39 4.35
C HIS A 272 10.19 1.72 4.09
N HIS A 273 10.16 0.46 3.70
CA HIS A 273 8.91 -0.30 3.52
C HIS A 273 8.43 -1.01 4.79
N PHE A 274 9.21 -0.98 5.88
CA PHE A 274 8.99 -1.81 7.07
C PHE A 274 8.73 -1.00 8.33
N SER A 275 7.93 -1.59 9.22
CA SER A 275 7.65 -1.01 10.53
C SER A 275 8.89 -0.99 11.43
N HIS A 276 8.88 -0.14 12.47
CA HIS A 276 9.94 -0.09 13.48
C HIS A 276 10.21 -1.46 14.13
N THR A 277 9.17 -2.27 14.33
CA THR A 277 9.29 -3.59 14.95
C THR A 277 10.00 -4.56 14.03
N GLU A 278 9.64 -4.60 12.75
CA GLU A 278 10.27 -5.42 11.72
C GLU A 278 11.73 -5.04 11.55
N LYS A 279 12.02 -3.74 11.36
CA LYS A 279 13.39 -3.20 11.29
C LYS A 279 14.24 -3.61 12.50
N SER A 280 13.70 -3.47 13.72
CA SER A 280 14.42 -3.83 14.95
C SER A 280 14.80 -5.32 14.99
N GLY A 281 13.97 -6.20 14.44
CA GLY A 281 14.26 -7.63 14.29
C GLY A 281 15.40 -7.88 13.30
N LEU A 282 15.31 -7.27 12.12
CA LEU A 282 16.27 -7.40 11.05
C LEU A 282 17.64 -6.83 11.44
N TYR A 283 17.69 -5.65 12.06
CA TYR A 283 18.95 -5.03 12.48
C TYR A 283 19.70 -5.86 13.52
N ARG A 284 19.01 -6.60 14.39
CA ARG A 284 19.68 -7.59 15.27
C ARG A 284 20.28 -8.77 14.49
N LYS A 285 19.63 -9.21 13.39
CA LYS A 285 20.22 -10.23 12.50
C LYS A 285 21.44 -9.67 11.79
N ILE A 286 21.38 -8.44 11.26
CA ILE A 286 22.51 -7.75 10.62
C ILE A 286 23.67 -7.59 11.60
N TYR A 287 23.40 -7.11 12.82
CA TYR A 287 24.42 -6.97 13.85
C TYR A 287 25.16 -8.27 14.12
N ARG A 288 24.45 -9.40 14.22
CA ARG A 288 25.09 -10.72 14.43
C ARG A 288 25.88 -11.21 13.22
N ALA A 289 25.40 -10.92 12.01
CA ALA A 289 26.04 -11.31 10.76
C ALA A 289 27.35 -10.55 10.49
N LEU A 290 27.48 -9.32 11.00
CA LEU A 290 28.70 -8.54 10.93
C LEU A 290 29.82 -9.17 11.76
N LYS A 291 31.07 -9.08 11.30
CA LYS A 291 32.28 -9.34 12.10
C LYS A 291 32.45 -8.30 13.19
N SER A 292 33.31 -8.58 14.17
CA SER A 292 33.82 -7.56 15.09
C SER A 292 34.42 -6.43 14.27
N ASP A 293 34.12 -5.17 14.61
CA ASP A 293 34.48 -3.96 13.84
C ASP A 293 33.83 -3.83 12.44
N GLY A 294 32.87 -4.69 12.09
CA GLY A 294 32.09 -4.57 10.87
C GLY A 294 31.08 -3.41 10.90
N VAL A 295 30.71 -2.94 9.72
CA VAL A 295 29.79 -1.81 9.57
C VAL A 295 28.54 -2.17 8.77
N TYR A 296 27.43 -1.57 9.15
CA TYR A 296 26.21 -1.54 8.35
C TYR A 296 26.02 -0.15 7.75
N ILE A 297 25.89 -0.07 6.43
CA ILE A 297 25.68 1.18 5.69
C ILE A 297 24.30 1.12 5.08
N GLU A 298 23.39 1.92 5.58
CA GLU A 298 22.03 2.06 5.08
C GLU A 298 21.87 3.38 4.32
N CYS A 299 21.52 3.30 3.04
CA CYS A 299 21.09 4.45 2.25
C CYS A 299 19.59 4.32 1.98
N ASP A 300 18.79 5.21 2.55
CA ASP A 300 17.34 5.04 2.50
C ASP A 300 16.58 6.37 2.44
N TYR A 301 15.29 6.26 2.11
CA TYR A 301 14.32 7.35 2.22
C TYR A 301 14.03 7.62 3.69
N MET A 302 14.37 8.83 4.16
CA MET A 302 14.11 9.29 5.52
C MET A 302 13.51 10.68 5.50
N VAL A 303 12.68 10.99 6.50
CA VAL A 303 12.01 12.27 6.65
C VAL A 303 12.54 13.04 7.86
N ASP A 304 12.31 14.36 7.90
CA ASP A 304 12.72 15.21 9.01
C ASP A 304 11.65 15.33 10.09
N ASP A 305 10.38 15.30 9.67
CA ASP A 305 9.24 15.62 10.53
C ASP A 305 8.54 14.36 11.00
N GLN A 306 8.40 14.23 12.32
CA GLN A 306 7.67 13.11 12.93
C GLN A 306 6.22 13.03 12.47
N SER A 307 5.59 14.16 12.17
CA SER A 307 4.20 14.16 11.69
C SER A 307 4.06 13.49 10.32
N VAL A 308 5.06 13.62 9.44
CA VAL A 308 5.08 12.97 8.14
C VAL A 308 5.24 11.45 8.30
N GLU A 309 6.16 11.02 9.16
CA GLU A 309 6.31 9.61 9.52
C GLU A 309 4.97 9.04 10.05
N ASP A 310 4.37 9.70 11.05
CA ASP A 310 3.12 9.26 11.67
C ASP A 310 1.97 9.15 10.66
N GLU A 311 1.82 10.14 9.77
CA GLU A 311 0.79 10.16 8.72
C GLU A 311 0.96 9.00 7.72
N LEU A 312 2.18 8.74 7.26
CA LEU A 312 2.45 7.65 6.30
C LEU A 312 2.25 6.26 6.92
N PHE A 313 2.70 6.07 8.16
CA PHE A 313 2.43 4.83 8.90
C PHE A 313 0.93 4.62 9.15
N ALA A 314 0.19 5.67 9.52
CA ALA A 314 -1.25 5.60 9.70
C ALA A 314 -1.99 5.28 8.40
N GLU A 315 -1.57 5.88 7.28
CA GLU A 315 -2.17 5.61 5.96
C GLU A 315 -1.88 4.17 5.50
N ASN A 316 -0.65 3.67 5.67
CA ASN A 316 -0.33 2.27 5.40
C ASN A 316 -1.21 1.32 6.23
N ALA A 317 -1.31 1.55 7.54
CA ALA A 317 -2.15 0.75 8.43
C ALA A 317 -3.62 0.77 7.99
N ARG A 318 -4.13 1.94 7.58
CA ARG A 318 -5.49 2.10 7.07
C ARG A 318 -5.71 1.30 5.78
N LEU A 319 -4.80 1.41 4.80
CA LEU A 319 -4.87 0.69 3.52
C LEU A 319 -4.77 -0.83 3.73
N ARG A 320 -3.86 -1.30 4.58
CA ARG A 320 -3.73 -2.72 4.93
C ARG A 320 -5.00 -3.27 5.57
N CYS A 321 -5.61 -2.51 6.48
CA CYS A 321 -6.89 -2.87 7.10
C CYS A 321 -8.03 -2.94 6.07
N GLU A 322 -8.14 -1.95 5.20
CA GLU A 322 -9.17 -1.90 4.14
C GLU A 322 -9.03 -3.06 3.13
N MET A 323 -7.81 -3.47 2.84
CA MET A 323 -7.50 -4.57 1.92
C MET A 323 -7.46 -5.95 2.62
N ASN A 324 -7.67 -6.02 3.94
CA ASN A 324 -7.53 -7.23 4.75
C ASN A 324 -6.18 -7.95 4.55
N ILE A 325 -5.08 -7.17 4.47
CA ILE A 325 -3.73 -7.72 4.32
C ILE A 325 -3.30 -8.34 5.65
N PRO A 326 -2.92 -9.64 5.68
CA PRO A 326 -2.43 -10.29 6.88
C PRO A 326 -1.14 -9.66 7.42
N GLU A 327 -0.87 -9.82 8.71
CA GLU A 327 0.45 -9.54 9.28
C GLU A 327 1.51 -10.44 8.64
N GLY A 328 2.70 -9.89 8.40
CA GLY A 328 3.82 -10.61 7.79
C GLY A 328 3.78 -10.70 6.27
N GLU A 329 2.73 -10.21 5.59
CA GLU A 329 2.75 -10.05 4.13
C GLU A 329 3.26 -8.66 3.74
N PHE A 330 4.19 -8.59 2.80
CA PHE A 330 4.79 -7.33 2.35
C PHE A 330 4.11 -6.79 1.10
N TYR A 331 3.67 -5.55 1.21
CA TYR A 331 3.07 -4.76 0.14
C TYR A 331 3.83 -3.45 0.00
N HIS A 332 4.01 -3.00 -1.23
CA HIS A 332 4.73 -1.78 -1.51
C HIS A 332 3.95 -0.56 -0.99
N PHE A 333 4.56 0.14 -0.08
CA PHE A 333 4.16 1.45 0.44
C PHE A 333 5.33 2.03 1.24
N ASP A 334 5.61 3.30 1.04
CA ASP A 334 6.72 3.96 1.71
C ASP A 334 6.31 4.42 3.10
N THR A 335 6.99 3.88 4.11
CA THR A 335 6.88 4.25 5.52
C THR A 335 8.25 4.69 6.05
N PRO A 336 8.78 5.83 5.53
CA PRO A 336 10.09 6.32 5.97
C PRO A 336 10.05 6.66 7.46
N CYS A 337 11.16 6.37 8.14
CA CYS A 337 11.38 6.86 9.50
C CYS A 337 11.99 8.27 9.47
N THR A 338 11.85 8.99 10.57
CA THR A 338 12.75 10.11 10.85
C THR A 338 14.17 9.59 11.09
N ILE A 339 15.16 10.42 10.81
CA ILE A 339 16.58 10.10 11.04
C ILE A 339 16.81 9.69 12.49
N ASP A 340 16.20 10.41 13.44
CA ASP A 340 16.35 10.13 14.87
C ASP A 340 15.76 8.76 15.25
N ASN A 341 14.57 8.41 14.72
CA ASN A 341 13.96 7.11 14.95
C ASN A 341 14.80 5.99 14.33
N GLN A 342 15.31 6.17 13.11
CA GLN A 342 16.15 5.21 12.43
C GLN A 342 17.43 4.92 13.23
N ILE A 343 18.13 5.95 13.69
CA ILE A 343 19.30 5.84 14.58
C ILE A 343 18.93 5.14 15.89
N ALA A 344 17.80 5.48 16.49
CA ALA A 344 17.35 4.88 17.74
C ALA A 344 17.09 3.36 17.58
N ILE A 345 16.49 2.93 16.46
CA ILE A 345 16.23 1.52 16.17
C ILE A 345 17.55 0.75 16.02
N LEU A 346 18.53 1.29 15.29
CA LEU A 346 19.87 0.69 15.14
C LEU A 346 20.58 0.52 16.48
N ARG A 347 20.60 1.58 17.31
CA ARG A 347 21.19 1.51 18.66
C ARG A 347 20.51 0.46 19.54
N LYS A 348 19.18 0.38 19.48
CA LYS A 348 18.41 -0.63 20.21
C LYS A 348 18.69 -2.05 19.73
N ALA A 349 19.09 -2.22 18.47
CA ALA A 349 19.48 -3.52 17.90
C ALA A 349 20.87 -3.99 18.34
N GLY A 350 21.69 -3.11 18.94
CA GLY A 350 23.01 -3.43 19.50
C GLY A 350 24.18 -2.68 18.89
N PHE A 351 23.97 -1.90 17.83
CA PHE A 351 25.05 -1.11 17.22
C PHE A 351 25.65 -0.13 18.24
N SER A 352 26.96 -0.19 18.39
CA SER A 352 27.72 0.63 19.37
C SER A 352 27.71 2.12 18.99
N SER A 353 27.68 2.42 17.68
CA SER A 353 27.43 3.74 17.14
C SER A 353 26.43 3.65 15.97
N ALA A 354 25.64 4.68 15.81
CA ALA A 354 24.80 4.89 14.64
C ALA A 354 24.72 6.39 14.40
N GLU A 355 25.08 6.85 13.19
CA GLU A 355 25.10 8.26 12.84
C GLU A 355 24.78 8.48 11.36
N MET A 356 24.13 9.62 11.08
CA MET A 356 23.94 10.11 9.72
C MET A 356 25.27 10.70 9.20
N VAL A 357 25.73 10.21 8.05
CA VAL A 357 27.00 10.64 7.46
C VAL A 357 26.83 11.40 6.15
N TRP A 358 25.70 11.27 5.50
CA TRP A 358 25.40 11.97 4.26
C TRP A 358 23.90 12.06 4.03
N ARG A 359 23.48 13.13 3.34
CA ARG A 359 22.09 13.32 2.91
C ARG A 359 22.01 14.18 1.67
N LYS A 360 21.10 13.85 0.77
CA LYS A 360 20.63 14.69 -0.33
C LYS A 360 19.12 14.52 -0.46
N GLU A 361 18.40 15.62 -0.26
CA GLU A 361 16.94 15.61 -0.11
C GLU A 361 16.50 14.57 0.95
N ASN A 362 15.68 13.63 0.58
CA ASN A 362 15.23 12.57 1.51
C ASN A 362 16.09 11.30 1.47
N THR A 363 17.02 11.19 0.52
CA THR A 363 17.98 10.08 0.46
C THR A 363 19.09 10.31 1.48
N THR A 364 19.14 9.46 2.50
CA THR A 364 19.99 9.64 3.67
C THR A 364 20.86 8.41 3.91
N ILE A 365 22.14 8.59 4.24
CA ILE A 365 23.03 7.48 4.63
C ILE A 365 23.29 7.52 6.13
N ILE A 366 23.01 6.40 6.78
CA ILE A 366 23.36 6.12 8.18
C ILE A 366 24.38 4.99 8.20
N ILE A 367 25.39 5.11 9.05
CA ILE A 367 26.34 4.03 9.35
C ILE A 367 26.12 3.57 10.79
N GLY A 368 25.91 2.26 10.96
CA GLY A 368 25.93 1.57 12.23
C GLY A 368 27.21 0.74 12.37
N ALA A 369 27.98 0.90 13.42
CA ALA A 369 29.17 0.12 13.66
C ALA A 369 28.94 -0.94 14.76
N ARG A 370 29.50 -2.13 14.54
CA ARG A 370 29.61 -3.16 15.56
C ARG A 370 31.00 -3.10 16.18
N HIS A 371 31.09 -2.71 17.44
CA HIS A 371 32.31 -2.84 18.25
C HIS A 371 32.03 -3.78 19.41
N ASP A 372 32.66 -4.94 19.44
CA ASP A 372 32.56 -5.83 20.59
C ASP A 372 33.50 -5.24 21.70
N THR A 373 32.92 -4.91 22.86
CA THR A 373 33.64 -4.38 24.04
C THR A 373 34.37 -5.47 24.78
#